data_e8d3f57a74ee6a07197c8291b7f7598e
#
_entry.id   e8d3f57a74ee6a07197c8291b7f7598e
#
_cell.length_a   1.000
_cell.length_b   1.000
_cell.length_c   1.000
_cell.angle_alpha   90.00
_cell.angle_beta   90.00
_cell.angle_gamma   90.00
#
_symmetry.space_group_name_H-M   'P 1'
#
loop_
_entity.id
_entity.type
_entity.pdbx_description
1 polymer ?
#
loop_
_entity_poly.entity_id
_entity_poly.type
_entity_poly.pdbx_seq_one_letter_code
_entity_poly.pdbx_strand_id
1 'polypeptide(L)'
;METHTQTISREEEIKRGAISFGAQVCGIADAAAFAEEAPAGFRPHDLLPNARSVIVVGGAQPRAGEWMSPSVDTMTTTSTADRINSVARKLAQEIENRYGYYALFVPPGTRKGNQPFLSLMLAAELAGVGTRSLAGPVLHPVYGFLYYAGVITTLPLDADGQLSEPACPAPSCIEMWEGEGTTPCLSICPAKSGGCLDGKIENGRLVETYYNRDRCHTRVYTNWIPGFQKVLEEAMGEEDREKRKMLLFGNFFTSTLWSLTFSAQSQGQCFECMRVCPVGKVMKK
;
A
#
# COMPACT_ATOMS: atom_id res chain seq x y z
N MET A 1 -1.33 49.63 6.25
CA MET A 1 -0.83 48.23 6.30
C MET A 1 -1.81 47.40 5.55
N GLU A 2 -1.56 47.16 4.26
CA GLU A 2 -2.36 46.24 3.46
C GLU A 2 -1.93 44.83 3.84
N THR A 3 -2.81 44.13 4.54
CA THR A 3 -2.67 42.70 4.78
C THR A 3 -2.92 41.99 3.45
N HIS A 4 -1.85 41.63 2.73
CA HIS A 4 -1.93 40.70 1.64
C HIS A 4 -2.44 39.35 2.19
N THR A 5 -3.75 39.15 2.12
CA THR A 5 -4.34 37.85 2.30
C THR A 5 -3.90 37.00 1.09
N GLN A 6 -2.83 36.22 1.22
CA GLN A 6 -2.42 35.24 0.20
C GLN A 6 -3.58 34.29 0.00
N THR A 7 -4.22 34.37 -1.14
CA THR A 7 -5.26 33.41 -1.53
C THR A 7 -4.57 32.04 -1.71
N ILE A 8 -4.87 31.11 -0.82
CA ILE A 8 -4.36 29.73 -0.87
C ILE A 8 -4.93 29.07 -2.12
N SER A 9 -4.12 28.34 -2.89
CA SER A 9 -4.61 27.60 -4.06
C SER A 9 -5.55 26.48 -3.64
N ARG A 10 -6.38 26.03 -4.56
CA ARG A 10 -7.31 24.92 -4.34
C ARG A 10 -6.59 23.62 -3.99
N GLU A 11 -5.46 23.37 -4.65
CA GLU A 11 -4.57 22.23 -4.41
C GLU A 11 -4.03 22.23 -2.97
N GLU A 12 -3.53 23.38 -2.54
CA GLU A 12 -3.02 23.55 -1.19
C GLU A 12 -4.11 23.38 -0.13
N GLU A 13 -5.32 23.88 -0.41
CA GLU A 13 -6.47 23.72 0.48
C GLU A 13 -6.86 22.25 0.65
N ILE A 14 -6.91 21.48 -0.46
CA ILE A 14 -7.19 20.05 -0.46
C ILE A 14 -6.11 19.28 0.30
N LYS A 15 -4.84 19.58 0.07
CA LYS A 15 -3.72 18.95 0.79
C LYS A 15 -3.78 19.22 2.29
N ARG A 16 -4.04 20.47 2.69
CA ARG A 16 -4.23 20.82 4.12
C ARG A 16 -5.42 20.10 4.73
N GLY A 17 -6.52 19.98 4.00
CA GLY A 17 -7.69 19.20 4.40
C GLY A 17 -7.32 17.74 4.66
N ALA A 18 -6.61 17.10 3.73
CA ALA A 18 -6.15 15.72 3.89
C ALA A 18 -5.26 15.52 5.13
N ILE A 19 -4.31 16.44 5.36
CA ILE A 19 -3.45 16.41 6.55
C ILE A 19 -4.27 16.60 7.84
N SER A 20 -5.22 17.55 7.84
CA SER A 20 -6.11 17.77 8.99
C SER A 20 -7.00 16.57 9.32
N PHE A 21 -7.36 15.76 8.32
CA PHE A 21 -8.10 14.52 8.50
C PHE A 21 -7.24 13.35 8.97
N GLY A 22 -5.91 13.51 9.02
CA GLY A 22 -4.98 12.53 9.57
C GLY A 22 -4.10 11.80 8.54
N ALA A 23 -3.99 12.29 7.31
CA ALA A 23 -2.93 11.87 6.40
C ALA A 23 -1.57 12.41 6.85
N GLN A 24 -0.49 11.73 6.49
CA GLN A 24 0.87 12.23 6.65
C GLN A 24 1.38 12.88 5.36
N VAL A 25 0.86 12.42 4.23
CA VAL A 25 1.18 12.93 2.91
C VAL A 25 -0.08 13.01 2.05
N CYS A 26 -0.08 13.96 1.12
CA CYS A 26 -1.10 14.10 0.09
C CYS A 26 -0.45 14.60 -1.18
N GLY A 27 -0.77 13.97 -2.30
CA GLY A 27 -0.30 14.38 -3.63
C GLY A 27 -1.41 14.29 -4.66
N ILE A 28 -1.24 14.97 -5.77
CA ILE A 28 -2.21 15.09 -6.86
C ILE A 28 -1.55 14.64 -8.17
N ALA A 29 -2.20 13.69 -8.86
CA ALA A 29 -1.82 13.24 -10.19
C ALA A 29 -2.87 13.66 -11.22
N ASP A 30 -2.43 13.89 -12.45
CA ASP A 30 -3.33 14.03 -13.60
C ASP A 30 -3.95 12.66 -13.93
N ALA A 31 -5.28 12.59 -14.05
CA ALA A 31 -5.97 11.37 -14.42
C ALA A 31 -5.57 10.85 -15.82
N ALA A 32 -5.16 11.74 -16.73
CA ALA A 32 -4.71 11.39 -18.08
C ALA A 32 -3.36 10.66 -18.08
N ALA A 33 -2.49 10.93 -17.11
CA ALA A 33 -1.17 10.30 -17.00
C ALA A 33 -1.23 8.77 -16.82
N PHE A 34 -2.36 8.26 -16.34
CA PHE A 34 -2.56 6.81 -16.19
C PHE A 34 -2.71 6.07 -17.53
N ALA A 35 -2.98 6.78 -18.63
CA ALA A 35 -3.24 6.13 -19.91
C ALA A 35 -2.04 5.36 -20.47
N GLU A 36 -0.81 5.78 -20.15
CA GLU A 36 0.41 5.16 -20.62
C GLU A 36 0.78 3.88 -19.86
N GLU A 37 0.48 3.82 -18.55
CA GLU A 37 0.97 2.74 -17.70
C GLU A 37 -0.14 1.80 -17.19
N ALA A 38 -1.38 2.28 -17.11
CA ALA A 38 -2.51 1.46 -16.63
C ALA A 38 -3.24 0.81 -17.82
N PRO A 39 -3.51 -0.50 -17.77
CA PRO A 39 -4.31 -1.17 -18.79
C PRO A 39 -5.74 -0.64 -18.82
N ALA A 40 -6.42 -0.79 -19.95
CA ALA A 40 -7.83 -0.44 -20.10
C ALA A 40 -8.68 -1.18 -19.06
N GLY A 41 -9.68 -0.51 -18.50
CA GLY A 41 -10.51 -1.01 -17.40
C GLY A 41 -9.94 -0.74 -15.99
N PHE A 42 -8.72 -0.17 -15.87
CA PHE A 42 -8.04 0.12 -14.61
C PHE A 42 -7.56 1.57 -14.49
N ARG A 43 -8.05 2.43 -15.37
CA ARG A 43 -7.73 3.85 -15.44
C ARG A 43 -8.75 4.67 -14.64
N PRO A 44 -8.42 5.88 -14.20
CA PRO A 44 -9.38 6.74 -13.50
C PRO A 44 -10.69 6.96 -14.27
N HIS A 45 -10.61 7.14 -15.59
CA HIS A 45 -11.78 7.34 -16.46
C HIS A 45 -12.70 6.11 -16.57
N ASP A 46 -12.16 4.92 -16.36
CA ASP A 46 -12.94 3.68 -16.35
C ASP A 46 -13.81 3.53 -15.08
N LEU A 47 -13.44 4.26 -14.02
CA LEU A 47 -14.15 4.26 -12.73
C LEU A 47 -15.06 5.47 -12.57
N LEU A 48 -14.58 6.64 -12.98
CA LEU A 48 -15.32 7.89 -12.94
C LEU A 48 -15.20 8.58 -14.31
N PRO A 49 -16.27 8.61 -15.13
CA PRO A 49 -16.28 9.34 -16.39
C PRO A 49 -15.91 10.81 -16.18
N ASN A 50 -15.12 11.37 -17.09
CA ASN A 50 -14.60 12.74 -17.02
C ASN A 50 -13.69 13.02 -15.82
N ALA A 51 -13.07 11.99 -15.23
CA ALA A 51 -12.05 12.18 -14.21
C ALA A 51 -10.95 13.12 -14.71
N ARG A 52 -10.55 14.09 -13.87
CA ARG A 52 -9.49 15.06 -14.19
C ARG A 52 -8.27 14.87 -13.30
N SER A 53 -8.49 14.52 -12.04
CA SER A 53 -7.42 14.42 -11.05
C SER A 53 -7.58 13.18 -10.19
N VAL A 54 -6.45 12.66 -9.73
CA VAL A 54 -6.37 11.59 -8.73
C VAL A 54 -5.59 12.11 -7.54
N ILE A 55 -6.25 12.19 -6.40
CA ILE A 55 -5.63 12.62 -5.15
C ILE A 55 -5.24 11.38 -4.37
N VAL A 56 -3.98 11.30 -3.94
CA VAL A 56 -3.45 10.19 -3.15
C VAL A 56 -3.14 10.67 -1.75
N VAL A 57 -3.68 10.00 -0.77
CA VAL A 57 -3.35 10.22 0.65
C VAL A 57 -2.60 9.02 1.20
N GLY A 58 -1.62 9.30 2.06
CA GLY A 58 -0.78 8.25 2.63
C GLY A 58 -0.55 8.43 4.12
N GLY A 59 -0.34 7.30 4.80
CA GLY A 59 0.02 7.29 6.22
C GLY A 59 0.84 6.09 6.62
N ALA A 60 1.85 6.32 7.46
CA ALA A 60 2.67 5.27 8.04
C ALA A 60 1.96 4.63 9.24
N GLN A 61 2.21 3.36 9.45
CA GLN A 61 1.86 2.71 10.71
C GLN A 61 2.81 3.15 11.84
N PRO A 62 2.38 3.08 13.11
CA PRO A 62 3.28 3.23 14.24
C PRO A 62 4.40 2.19 14.20
N ARG A 63 5.65 2.63 14.38
CA ARG A 63 6.83 1.75 14.25
C ARG A 63 6.87 0.63 15.27
N ALA A 64 6.29 0.82 16.44
CA ALA A 64 6.15 -0.24 17.42
C ALA A 64 5.40 -1.47 16.88
N GLY A 65 4.50 -1.28 15.90
CA GLY A 65 3.80 -2.37 15.23
C GLY A 65 4.68 -3.23 14.34
N GLU A 66 5.79 -2.67 13.82
CA GLU A 66 6.74 -3.41 12.99
C GLU A 66 7.64 -4.37 13.78
N TRP A 67 7.64 -4.25 15.10
CA TRP A 67 8.62 -4.88 15.99
C TRP A 67 8.22 -6.24 16.49
N MET A 68 6.94 -6.54 16.44
CA MET A 68 6.35 -7.57 17.27
C MET A 68 5.86 -8.77 16.44
N SER A 69 5.14 -9.63 17.11
CA SER A 69 4.54 -10.80 16.50
C SER A 69 3.64 -10.43 15.30
N PRO A 70 3.42 -11.35 14.38
CA PRO A 70 2.53 -11.13 13.24
C PRO A 70 1.14 -10.58 13.60
N SER A 71 0.65 -10.88 14.81
CA SER A 71 -0.65 -10.38 15.29
C SER A 71 -0.64 -8.87 15.52
N VAL A 72 0.42 -8.34 16.16
CA VAL A 72 0.53 -6.89 16.42
C VAL A 72 0.74 -6.13 15.11
N ASP A 73 1.58 -6.63 14.22
CA ASP A 73 1.79 -6.06 12.89
C ASP A 73 0.47 -6.02 12.11
N THR A 74 -0.31 -7.10 12.12
CA THR A 74 -1.62 -7.17 11.48
C THR A 74 -2.59 -6.13 12.05
N MET A 75 -2.71 -6.00 13.37
CA MET A 75 -3.59 -5.01 14.01
C MET A 75 -3.18 -3.58 13.64
N THR A 76 -1.90 -3.29 13.68
CA THR A 76 -1.36 -1.96 13.38
C THR A 76 -1.55 -1.60 11.91
N THR A 77 -1.33 -2.55 11.01
CA THR A 77 -1.57 -2.44 9.58
C THR A 77 -3.03 -2.13 9.28
N THR A 78 -3.94 -2.90 9.85
CA THR A 78 -5.38 -2.73 9.63
C THR A 78 -5.87 -1.38 10.13
N SER A 79 -5.52 -0.99 11.34
CA SER A 79 -5.94 0.29 11.91
C SER A 79 -5.37 1.48 11.12
N THR A 80 -4.16 1.35 10.59
CA THR A 80 -3.56 2.38 9.72
C THR A 80 -4.30 2.47 8.38
N ALA A 81 -4.60 1.33 7.75
CA ALA A 81 -5.35 1.29 6.51
C ALA A 81 -6.76 1.89 6.69
N ASP A 82 -7.46 1.55 7.77
CA ASP A 82 -8.79 2.11 8.07
C ASP A 82 -8.75 3.62 8.30
N ARG A 83 -7.73 4.11 9.00
CA ARG A 83 -7.50 5.55 9.19
C ARG A 83 -7.34 6.25 7.85
N ILE A 84 -6.47 5.76 6.96
CA ILE A 84 -6.19 6.39 5.66
C ILE A 84 -7.40 6.28 4.72
N ASN A 85 -8.14 5.18 4.75
CA ASN A 85 -9.41 5.05 4.05
C ASN A 85 -10.44 6.08 4.53
N SER A 86 -10.49 6.34 5.84
CA SER A 86 -11.38 7.36 6.41
C SER A 86 -11.01 8.77 5.94
N VAL A 87 -9.71 9.08 5.86
CA VAL A 87 -9.22 10.35 5.31
C VAL A 87 -9.69 10.55 3.87
N ALA A 88 -9.46 9.56 3.01
CA ALA A 88 -9.86 9.65 1.60
C ALA A 88 -11.38 9.77 1.42
N ARG A 89 -12.19 9.06 2.22
CA ARG A 89 -13.65 9.21 2.20
C ARG A 89 -14.11 10.61 2.60
N LYS A 90 -13.53 11.18 3.66
CA LYS A 90 -13.84 12.54 4.10
C LYS A 90 -13.46 13.57 3.03
N LEU A 91 -12.30 13.38 2.41
CA LEU A 91 -11.83 14.26 1.36
C LEU A 91 -12.75 14.22 0.12
N ALA A 92 -13.19 13.04 -0.29
CA ALA A 92 -14.15 12.91 -1.39
C ALA A 92 -15.46 13.66 -1.07
N GLN A 93 -15.99 13.48 0.14
CA GLN A 93 -17.22 14.18 0.58
C GLN A 93 -17.03 15.70 0.62
N GLU A 94 -15.85 16.18 1.06
CA GLU A 94 -15.56 17.61 1.09
C GLU A 94 -15.47 18.20 -0.32
N ILE A 95 -14.86 17.49 -1.27
CA ILE A 95 -14.79 17.91 -2.67
C ILE A 95 -16.19 18.08 -3.25
N GLU A 96 -17.08 17.11 -3.04
CA GLU A 96 -18.46 17.19 -3.52
C GLU A 96 -19.23 18.35 -2.88
N ASN A 97 -19.15 18.47 -1.56
CA ASN A 97 -19.91 19.50 -0.82
C ASN A 97 -19.43 20.92 -1.08
N ARG A 98 -18.12 21.12 -1.19
CA ARG A 98 -17.52 22.45 -1.25
C ARG A 98 -17.31 22.96 -2.66
N TYR A 99 -16.89 22.07 -3.56
CA TYR A 99 -16.56 22.45 -4.93
C TYR A 99 -17.63 22.04 -5.97
N GLY A 100 -18.56 21.17 -5.61
CA GLY A 100 -19.64 20.72 -6.49
C GLY A 100 -19.19 19.79 -7.63
N TYR A 101 -18.03 19.13 -7.47
CA TYR A 101 -17.50 18.16 -8.44
C TYR A 101 -17.67 16.73 -7.91
N TYR A 102 -17.84 15.77 -8.80
CA TYR A 102 -17.90 14.37 -8.42
C TYR A 102 -16.56 13.90 -7.87
N ALA A 103 -16.61 13.11 -6.80
CA ALA A 103 -15.43 12.54 -6.18
C ALA A 103 -15.69 11.11 -5.72
N LEU A 104 -14.87 10.17 -6.21
CA LEU A 104 -14.98 8.75 -5.92
C LEU A 104 -13.81 8.32 -5.03
N PHE A 105 -14.11 7.86 -3.82
CA PHE A 105 -13.13 7.19 -2.97
C PHE A 105 -12.70 5.85 -3.58
N VAL A 106 -11.39 5.60 -3.62
CA VAL A 106 -10.80 4.34 -4.08
C VAL A 106 -10.03 3.69 -2.93
N PRO A 107 -10.56 2.59 -2.36
CA PRO A 107 -9.88 1.85 -1.30
C PRO A 107 -8.70 1.03 -1.85
N PRO A 108 -7.71 0.70 -1.01
CA PRO A 108 -6.76 -0.36 -1.29
C PRO A 108 -7.50 -1.69 -1.26
N GLY A 109 -7.90 -2.19 -2.38
CA GLY A 109 -8.67 -3.41 -2.47
C GLY A 109 -8.59 -4.00 -3.86
N THR A 110 -9.13 -5.20 -4.00
CA THR A 110 -9.18 -5.90 -5.27
C THR A 110 -10.62 -6.16 -5.66
N ARG A 111 -10.87 -6.09 -6.95
CA ARG A 111 -12.06 -6.60 -7.59
C ARG A 111 -11.84 -8.00 -8.15
N LYS A 112 -12.77 -8.53 -8.92
CA LYS A 112 -12.72 -9.85 -9.54
C LYS A 112 -11.32 -10.13 -10.15
N GLY A 113 -10.77 -11.29 -9.86
CA GLY A 113 -9.47 -11.72 -10.40
C GLY A 113 -8.25 -11.14 -9.67
N ASN A 114 -8.40 -10.67 -8.43
CA ASN A 114 -7.32 -10.07 -7.64
C ASN A 114 -6.68 -8.82 -8.28
N GLN A 115 -7.39 -8.16 -9.18
CA GLN A 115 -6.96 -6.91 -9.77
C GLN A 115 -7.40 -5.72 -8.90
N PRO A 116 -6.60 -4.69 -8.70
CA PRO A 116 -7.01 -3.50 -7.97
C PRO A 116 -8.10 -2.73 -8.74
N PHE A 117 -8.89 -1.93 -8.05
CA PHE A 117 -9.76 -0.96 -8.72
C PHE A 117 -8.96 0.06 -9.51
N LEU A 118 -7.94 0.59 -8.87
CA LEU A 118 -6.92 1.48 -9.42
C LEU A 118 -5.58 1.10 -8.79
N SER A 119 -4.49 1.19 -9.53
CA SER A 119 -3.15 1.01 -8.94
C SER A 119 -2.80 2.23 -8.08
N LEU A 120 -2.98 2.10 -6.75
CA LEU A 120 -2.60 3.16 -5.81
C LEU A 120 -1.08 3.36 -5.76
N MET A 121 -0.29 2.36 -6.13
CA MET A 121 1.17 2.52 -6.26
C MET A 121 1.51 3.42 -7.44
N LEU A 122 0.92 3.19 -8.62
CA LEU A 122 1.07 4.08 -9.77
C LEU A 122 0.56 5.49 -9.45
N ALA A 123 -0.60 5.58 -8.81
CA ALA A 123 -1.15 6.86 -8.38
C ALA A 123 -0.20 7.63 -7.46
N ALA A 124 0.45 6.96 -6.50
CA ALA A 124 1.40 7.57 -5.59
C ALA A 124 2.69 8.05 -6.28
N GLU A 125 3.15 7.32 -7.30
CA GLU A 125 4.29 7.75 -8.14
C GLU A 125 3.93 8.98 -8.97
N LEU A 126 2.82 8.93 -9.70
CA LEU A 126 2.34 10.04 -10.53
C LEU A 126 2.01 11.30 -9.72
N ALA A 127 1.57 11.13 -8.48
CA ALA A 127 1.28 12.21 -7.55
C ALA A 127 2.51 12.72 -6.76
N GLY A 128 3.72 12.25 -7.08
CA GLY A 128 4.94 12.68 -6.40
C GLY A 128 5.02 12.32 -4.91
N VAL A 129 4.24 11.33 -4.46
CA VAL A 129 4.22 10.93 -3.05
C VAL A 129 5.40 10.01 -2.70
N GLY A 130 5.94 9.31 -3.70
CA GLY A 130 7.08 8.44 -3.51
C GLY A 130 7.56 7.81 -4.80
N THR A 131 8.50 6.89 -4.70
CA THR A 131 9.08 6.17 -5.84
C THR A 131 9.02 4.66 -5.62
N ARG A 132 8.94 3.89 -6.71
CA ARG A 132 8.93 2.44 -6.68
C ARG A 132 10.19 1.89 -6.02
N SER A 133 10.03 0.85 -5.19
CA SER A 133 11.15 0.18 -4.54
C SER A 133 11.41 -1.21 -5.11
N LEU A 134 12.58 -1.75 -4.82
CA LEU A 134 12.94 -3.14 -5.14
C LEU A 134 11.95 -4.14 -4.50
N ALA A 135 11.41 -3.81 -3.34
CA ALA A 135 10.38 -4.63 -2.68
C ALA A 135 8.97 -4.51 -3.31
N GLY A 136 8.81 -3.64 -4.33
CA GLY A 136 7.57 -3.44 -5.06
C GLY A 136 6.71 -2.25 -4.61
N PRO A 137 6.49 -1.99 -3.31
CA PRO A 137 5.75 -0.81 -2.88
C PRO A 137 6.46 0.50 -3.21
N VAL A 138 5.67 1.57 -3.28
CA VAL A 138 6.16 2.94 -3.38
C VAL A 138 6.60 3.40 -1.99
N LEU A 139 7.81 3.96 -1.91
CA LEU A 139 8.39 4.49 -0.67
C LEU A 139 8.45 6.02 -0.73
N HIS A 140 7.97 6.63 0.33
CA HIS A 140 8.19 8.06 0.58
C HIS A 140 9.61 8.26 1.15
N PRO A 141 10.39 9.24 0.66
CA PRO A 141 11.80 9.38 1.08
C PRO A 141 11.97 9.63 2.59
N VAL A 142 10.99 10.29 3.24
CA VAL A 142 11.06 10.59 4.68
C VAL A 142 10.36 9.54 5.54
N TYR A 143 9.19 9.05 5.10
CA TYR A 143 8.36 8.15 5.91
C TYR A 143 8.54 6.66 5.57
N GLY A 144 9.22 6.35 4.46
CA GLY A 144 9.35 4.97 3.98
C GLY A 144 8.04 4.42 3.44
N PHE A 145 7.69 3.20 3.84
CA PHE A 145 6.45 2.57 3.44
C PHE A 145 5.23 3.26 4.02
N LEU A 146 4.27 3.55 3.16
CA LEU A 146 2.98 4.16 3.52
C LEU A 146 1.82 3.30 3.03
N TYR A 147 0.72 3.34 3.78
CA TYR A 147 -0.57 2.88 3.32
C TYR A 147 -1.25 3.99 2.54
N TYR A 148 -1.74 3.67 1.35
CA TYR A 148 -2.33 4.64 0.44
C TYR A 148 -3.82 4.41 0.26
N ALA A 149 -4.56 5.50 0.09
CA ALA A 149 -5.92 5.50 -0.46
C ALA A 149 -6.03 6.63 -1.48
N GLY A 150 -7.00 6.53 -2.39
CA GLY A 150 -7.16 7.49 -3.47
C GLY A 150 -8.54 8.14 -3.51
N VAL A 151 -8.61 9.30 -4.13
CA VAL A 151 -9.85 9.95 -4.56
C VAL A 151 -9.70 10.31 -6.03
N ILE A 152 -10.56 9.75 -6.88
CA ILE A 152 -10.70 10.17 -8.27
C ILE A 152 -11.74 11.27 -8.32
N THR A 153 -11.47 12.38 -9.01
CA THR A 153 -12.41 13.49 -9.09
C THR A 153 -12.48 14.11 -10.48
N THR A 154 -13.64 14.68 -10.80
CA THR A 154 -13.84 15.54 -11.98
C THR A 154 -13.35 16.97 -11.75
N LEU A 155 -12.95 17.33 -10.51
CA LEU A 155 -12.35 18.61 -10.18
C LEU A 155 -10.99 18.73 -10.87
N PRO A 156 -10.78 19.74 -11.72
CA PRO A 156 -9.48 20.00 -12.31
C PRO A 156 -8.54 20.59 -11.25
N LEU A 157 -7.41 19.92 -11.04
CA LEU A 157 -6.35 20.31 -10.13
C LEU A 157 -5.01 20.20 -10.85
N ASP A 158 -4.08 21.07 -10.51
CA ASP A 158 -2.71 20.99 -10.99
C ASP A 158 -2.00 19.79 -10.35
N ALA A 159 -1.36 18.97 -11.19
CA ALA A 159 -0.62 17.80 -10.72
C ALA A 159 0.73 18.19 -10.10
N ASP A 160 1.14 17.45 -9.07
CA ASP A 160 2.44 17.68 -8.41
C ASP A 160 3.63 17.18 -9.24
N GLY A 161 3.38 16.19 -10.12
CA GLY A 161 4.43 15.52 -10.87
C GLY A 161 5.20 14.48 -10.05
N GLN A 162 5.98 13.65 -10.74
CA GLN A 162 6.76 12.59 -10.12
C GLN A 162 8.02 13.13 -9.42
N LEU A 163 8.48 12.42 -8.38
CA LEU A 163 9.76 12.73 -7.75
C LEU A 163 10.93 12.40 -8.69
N SER A 164 11.88 13.32 -8.80
CA SER A 164 13.11 13.15 -9.60
C SER A 164 14.12 12.18 -8.96
N GLU A 165 14.15 12.13 -7.62
CA GLU A 165 15.10 11.32 -6.87
C GLU A 165 14.41 10.10 -6.24
N PRO A 166 14.90 8.89 -6.55
CA PRO A 166 14.31 7.67 -5.99
C PRO A 166 14.67 7.49 -4.50
N ALA A 167 13.71 7.04 -3.71
CA ALA A 167 13.92 6.69 -2.31
C ALA A 167 14.63 5.33 -2.13
N CYS A 168 14.62 4.49 -3.14
CA CYS A 168 15.26 3.17 -3.17
C CYS A 168 16.25 3.10 -4.37
N PRO A 169 17.47 2.54 -4.17
CA PRO A 169 17.99 1.95 -2.94
C PRO A 169 18.52 2.99 -1.94
N ALA A 170 18.43 2.67 -0.64
CA ALA A 170 19.11 3.46 0.38
C ALA A 170 20.63 3.21 0.34
N PRO A 171 21.49 4.14 0.84
CA PRO A 171 22.94 3.96 0.83
C PRO A 171 23.43 2.62 1.41
N SER A 172 22.87 2.18 2.54
CA SER A 172 23.19 0.88 3.15
C SER A 172 22.77 -0.32 2.30
N CYS A 173 21.76 -0.17 1.44
CA CYS A 173 21.39 -1.21 0.49
C CYS A 173 22.38 -1.30 -0.67
N ILE A 174 22.95 -0.17 -1.10
CA ILE A 174 23.99 -0.11 -2.14
C ILE A 174 25.25 -0.79 -1.62
N GLU A 175 25.70 -0.43 -0.42
CA GLU A 175 26.86 -1.05 0.23
C GLU A 175 26.73 -2.58 0.35
N MET A 176 25.55 -3.04 0.79
CA MET A 176 25.26 -4.47 0.91
C MET A 176 25.23 -5.16 -0.47
N TRP A 177 24.67 -4.49 -1.48
CA TRP A 177 24.63 -5.02 -2.83
C TRP A 177 26.04 -5.16 -3.44
N GLU A 178 26.89 -4.17 -3.27
CA GLU A 178 28.27 -4.20 -3.76
C GLU A 178 29.13 -5.24 -3.04
N GLY A 179 28.90 -5.46 -1.75
CA GLY A 179 29.66 -6.43 -0.94
C GLY A 179 29.15 -7.87 -1.03
N GLU A 180 27.83 -8.05 -1.05
CA GLU A 180 27.20 -9.36 -0.85
C GLU A 180 26.27 -9.77 -2.02
N GLY A 181 26.03 -8.90 -2.98
CA GLY A 181 25.11 -9.14 -4.12
C GLY A 181 23.64 -9.25 -3.69
N THR A 182 23.27 -8.68 -2.54
CA THR A 182 21.91 -8.74 -2.00
C THR A 182 21.52 -7.44 -1.28
N THR A 183 20.29 -7.37 -0.78
CA THR A 183 19.78 -6.26 0.03
C THR A 183 18.98 -6.81 1.22
N PRO A 184 18.70 -6.02 2.27
CA PRO A 184 17.93 -6.50 3.40
C PRO A 184 16.57 -7.09 3.02
N CYS A 185 15.87 -6.50 2.04
CA CYS A 185 14.56 -6.99 1.62
C CYS A 185 14.63 -8.29 0.79
N LEU A 186 15.71 -8.52 0.05
CA LEU A 186 15.93 -9.79 -0.66
C LEU A 186 16.32 -10.91 0.31
N SER A 187 17.18 -10.61 1.29
CA SER A 187 17.73 -11.60 2.23
C SER A 187 16.71 -12.10 3.24
N ILE A 188 15.76 -11.23 3.68
CA ILE A 188 14.81 -11.57 4.75
C ILE A 188 13.71 -12.51 4.30
N CYS A 189 13.49 -12.65 2.99
CA CYS A 189 12.35 -13.41 2.50
C CYS A 189 12.42 -14.87 2.97
N PRO A 190 11.45 -15.34 3.76
CA PRO A 190 11.49 -16.68 4.37
C PRO A 190 10.95 -17.78 3.45
N ALA A 191 10.68 -17.50 2.19
CA ALA A 191 10.25 -18.52 1.24
C ALA A 191 11.37 -19.57 1.04
N LYS A 192 11.03 -20.85 1.22
CA LYS A 192 12.00 -21.97 1.21
C LYS A 192 12.72 -22.15 -0.13
N SER A 193 12.18 -21.67 -1.23
CA SER A 193 12.68 -21.87 -2.60
C SER A 193 13.16 -20.59 -3.27
N GLY A 194 13.80 -19.71 -2.51
CA GLY A 194 14.14 -18.36 -2.93
C GLY A 194 13.02 -17.37 -2.61
N GLY A 195 13.34 -16.09 -2.56
CA GLY A 195 12.41 -15.03 -2.21
C GLY A 195 11.29 -14.80 -3.23
N CYS A 196 10.32 -14.01 -2.83
CA CYS A 196 9.30 -13.48 -3.74
C CYS A 196 9.78 -12.24 -4.51
N LEU A 197 10.91 -11.69 -4.10
CA LEU A 197 11.52 -10.50 -4.69
C LEU A 197 12.79 -10.88 -5.42
N ASP A 198 13.06 -10.19 -6.51
CA ASP A 198 14.34 -10.18 -7.19
C ASP A 198 14.54 -8.81 -7.84
N GLY A 199 15.76 -8.49 -8.23
CA GLY A 199 16.06 -7.23 -8.88
C GLY A 199 17.54 -6.97 -9.02
N LYS A 200 17.88 -5.83 -9.61
CA LYS A 200 19.26 -5.46 -9.90
C LYS A 200 19.52 -4.00 -9.57
N ILE A 201 20.66 -3.75 -8.93
CA ILE A 201 21.17 -2.40 -8.66
C ILE A 201 22.43 -2.22 -9.49
N GLU A 202 22.49 -1.16 -10.28
CA GLU A 202 23.66 -0.76 -11.07
C GLU A 202 23.96 0.72 -10.83
N ASN A 203 25.24 1.02 -10.56
CA ASN A 203 25.67 2.40 -10.31
C ASN A 203 24.84 3.12 -9.24
N GLY A 204 24.48 2.40 -8.16
CA GLY A 204 23.67 2.93 -7.08
C GLY A 204 22.19 3.18 -7.40
N ARG A 205 21.70 2.71 -8.56
CA ARG A 205 20.31 2.85 -8.99
C ARG A 205 19.65 1.50 -9.21
N LEU A 206 18.38 1.45 -8.90
CA LEU A 206 17.54 0.30 -9.17
C LEU A 206 17.23 0.25 -10.68
N VAL A 207 17.68 -0.80 -11.36
CA VAL A 207 17.49 -0.95 -12.82
C VAL A 207 16.51 -2.04 -13.17
N GLU A 208 16.30 -3.00 -12.29
CA GLU A 208 15.37 -4.10 -12.49
C GLU A 208 14.68 -4.48 -11.19
N THR A 209 13.38 -4.77 -11.26
CA THR A 209 12.59 -5.27 -10.13
C THR A 209 11.73 -6.44 -10.58
N TYR A 210 11.67 -7.46 -9.76
CA TYR A 210 10.81 -8.61 -9.99
C TYR A 210 10.08 -9.00 -8.71
N TYR A 211 8.78 -9.23 -8.82
CA TYR A 211 7.94 -9.68 -7.72
C TYR A 211 7.14 -10.91 -8.13
N ASN A 212 7.40 -12.03 -7.46
CA ASN A 212 6.62 -13.25 -7.61
C ASN A 212 5.52 -13.31 -6.55
N ARG A 213 4.31 -12.98 -6.96
CA ARG A 213 3.14 -12.93 -6.08
C ARG A 213 2.82 -14.31 -5.49
N ASP A 214 2.97 -15.39 -6.26
CA ASP A 214 2.62 -16.72 -5.81
C ASP A 214 3.59 -17.23 -4.73
N ARG A 215 4.87 -16.89 -4.83
CA ARG A 215 5.84 -17.18 -3.78
C ARG A 215 5.56 -16.39 -2.50
N CYS A 216 5.20 -15.12 -2.61
CA CYS A 216 4.75 -14.33 -1.47
C CYS A 216 3.47 -14.91 -0.87
N HIS A 217 2.56 -15.36 -1.70
CA HIS A 217 1.28 -15.92 -1.35
C HIS A 217 1.39 -17.23 -0.56
N THR A 218 2.40 -18.07 -0.79
CA THR A 218 2.59 -19.31 -0.04
C THR A 218 2.80 -19.11 1.46
N ARG A 219 3.30 -17.97 1.91
CA ARG A 219 3.41 -17.65 3.33
C ARG A 219 2.14 -17.04 3.91
N VAL A 220 1.36 -16.43 3.09
CA VAL A 220 0.10 -15.75 3.45
C VAL A 220 -1.04 -16.75 3.66
N TYR A 221 -0.91 -17.99 3.14
CA TYR A 221 -1.91 -19.04 3.31
C TYR A 221 -2.13 -19.53 4.74
N THR A 222 -1.46 -18.98 5.72
CA THR A 222 -1.66 -19.33 7.13
C THR A 222 -2.65 -18.42 7.87
N ASN A 223 -3.04 -17.30 7.26
CA ASN A 223 -3.98 -16.35 7.87
C ASN A 223 -5.02 -15.90 6.82
N TRP A 224 -6.07 -15.19 7.27
CA TRP A 224 -7.10 -14.57 6.45
C TRP A 224 -7.93 -15.57 5.63
N ILE A 225 -8.55 -15.10 4.55
CA ILE A 225 -9.39 -15.92 3.66
C ILE A 225 -8.65 -17.16 3.12
N PRO A 226 -7.42 -17.05 2.60
CA PRO A 226 -6.71 -18.26 2.13
C PRO A 226 -6.45 -19.27 3.24
N GLY A 227 -6.08 -18.85 4.44
CA GLY A 227 -5.93 -19.75 5.58
C GLY A 227 -7.24 -20.46 5.95
N PHE A 228 -8.34 -19.72 5.96
CA PHE A 228 -9.68 -20.26 6.17
C PHE A 228 -10.06 -21.29 5.11
N GLN A 229 -9.87 -20.97 3.82
CA GLN A 229 -10.17 -21.87 2.72
C GLN A 229 -9.35 -23.16 2.79
N LYS A 230 -8.06 -23.05 3.12
CA LYS A 230 -7.18 -24.21 3.27
C LYS A 230 -7.63 -25.13 4.40
N VAL A 231 -7.99 -24.61 5.56
CA VAL A 231 -8.47 -25.43 6.67
C VAL A 231 -9.79 -26.11 6.31
N LEU A 232 -10.68 -25.42 5.60
CA LEU A 232 -11.93 -26.04 5.12
C LEU A 232 -11.65 -27.18 4.12
N GLU A 233 -10.74 -26.97 3.18
CA GLU A 233 -10.35 -28.01 2.20
C GLU A 233 -9.79 -29.25 2.91
N GLU A 234 -8.86 -29.09 3.82
CA GLU A 234 -8.30 -30.17 4.63
C GLU A 234 -9.37 -30.86 5.47
N ALA A 235 -10.26 -30.11 6.12
CA ALA A 235 -11.32 -30.68 6.95
C ALA A 235 -12.38 -31.43 6.12
N MET A 236 -12.66 -30.99 4.91
CA MET A 236 -13.58 -31.69 4.00
C MET A 236 -13.00 -33.01 3.47
N GLY A 237 -11.67 -33.07 3.30
CA GLY A 237 -10.96 -34.27 2.87
C GLY A 237 -10.65 -35.27 4.01
N GLU A 238 -10.78 -34.88 5.27
CA GLU A 238 -10.45 -35.72 6.43
C GLU A 238 -11.63 -36.64 6.80
N GLU A 239 -11.42 -37.93 6.71
CA GLU A 239 -12.44 -38.95 7.02
C GLU A 239 -12.60 -39.20 8.53
N ASP A 240 -11.51 -39.08 9.29
CA ASP A 240 -11.52 -39.25 10.74
C ASP A 240 -12.21 -38.06 11.43
N ARG A 241 -13.28 -38.38 12.16
CA ARG A 241 -14.12 -37.38 12.82
C ARG A 241 -13.37 -36.56 13.87
N GLU A 242 -12.47 -37.17 14.63
CA GLU A 242 -11.76 -36.48 15.71
C GLU A 242 -10.66 -35.60 15.14
N LYS A 243 -9.96 -36.05 14.10
CA LYS A 243 -9.02 -35.19 13.37
C LYS A 243 -9.72 -34.01 12.69
N ARG A 244 -10.89 -34.24 12.08
CA ARG A 244 -11.70 -33.17 11.48
C ARG A 244 -12.10 -32.12 12.52
N LYS A 245 -12.49 -32.56 13.74
CA LYS A 245 -12.75 -31.64 14.87
C LYS A 245 -11.50 -30.86 15.26
N MET A 246 -10.34 -31.52 15.33
CA MET A 246 -9.08 -30.82 15.65
C MET A 246 -8.75 -29.74 14.60
N LEU A 247 -8.98 -29.99 13.32
CA LEU A 247 -8.81 -28.99 12.27
C LEU A 247 -9.77 -27.80 12.47
N LEU A 248 -11.07 -28.05 12.71
CA LEU A 248 -12.11 -27.02 12.74
C LEU A 248 -12.20 -26.28 14.08
N PHE A 249 -11.75 -26.85 15.18
CA PHE A 249 -11.81 -26.25 16.51
C PHE A 249 -10.43 -26.00 17.12
N GLY A 250 -9.36 -26.33 16.39
CA GLY A 250 -7.98 -26.10 16.83
C GLY A 250 -7.58 -24.62 16.77
N ASN A 251 -6.51 -24.30 17.48
CA ASN A 251 -5.98 -22.94 17.56
C ASN A 251 -5.65 -22.32 16.21
N PHE A 252 -5.21 -23.12 15.24
CA PHE A 252 -4.87 -22.61 13.90
C PHE A 252 -6.09 -22.03 13.19
N PHE A 253 -7.20 -22.79 13.16
CA PHE A 253 -8.44 -22.33 12.54
C PHE A 253 -9.06 -21.16 13.29
N THR A 254 -9.07 -21.24 14.60
CA THR A 254 -9.54 -20.13 15.46
C THR A 254 -8.75 -18.86 15.21
N SER A 255 -7.42 -18.95 15.12
CA SER A 255 -6.56 -17.80 14.79
C SER A 255 -6.83 -17.25 13.40
N THR A 256 -7.12 -18.14 12.43
CA THR A 256 -7.48 -17.75 11.05
C THR A 256 -8.81 -17.02 11.02
N LEU A 257 -9.85 -17.55 11.70
CA LEU A 257 -11.14 -16.87 11.83
C LEU A 257 -11.00 -15.51 12.52
N TRP A 258 -10.21 -15.46 13.58
CA TRP A 258 -9.97 -14.21 14.29
C TRP A 258 -9.26 -13.17 13.43
N SER A 259 -8.31 -13.60 12.59
CA SER A 259 -7.64 -12.71 11.65
C SER A 259 -8.60 -12.05 10.64
N LEU A 260 -9.70 -12.72 10.29
CA LEU A 260 -10.73 -12.17 9.40
C LEU A 260 -11.50 -11.00 10.03
N THR A 261 -11.53 -10.89 11.36
CA THR A 261 -12.25 -9.81 12.05
C THR A 261 -11.53 -8.46 11.96
N PHE A 262 -10.21 -8.46 11.70
CA PHE A 262 -9.42 -7.23 11.63
C PHE A 262 -9.51 -6.53 10.29
N SER A 263 -9.83 -7.23 9.21
CA SER A 263 -10.07 -6.59 7.92
C SER A 263 -10.80 -7.52 6.96
N ALA A 264 -11.98 -7.15 6.56
CA ALA A 264 -12.69 -7.80 5.47
C ALA A 264 -12.00 -7.60 4.09
N GLN A 265 -11.03 -6.70 4.01
CA GLN A 265 -10.39 -6.28 2.76
C GLN A 265 -8.94 -6.75 2.63
N SER A 266 -8.28 -7.15 3.70
CA SER A 266 -6.90 -7.58 3.61
C SER A 266 -6.81 -9.05 3.21
N GLN A 267 -6.33 -9.25 2.05
CA GLN A 267 -5.70 -10.51 1.67
C GLN A 267 -4.33 -10.48 2.34
N GLY A 268 -4.14 -11.32 3.35
CA GLY A 268 -2.93 -11.32 4.15
C GLY A 268 -1.67 -11.11 3.30
N GLN A 269 -0.84 -10.19 3.71
CA GLN A 269 0.43 -9.87 3.06
C GLN A 269 1.57 -10.14 4.04
N CYS A 270 2.66 -10.68 3.54
CA CYS A 270 3.90 -10.75 4.29
C CYS A 270 4.58 -9.38 4.21
N PHE A 271 4.90 -8.78 5.36
CA PHE A 271 5.55 -7.46 5.45
C PHE A 271 7.04 -7.53 5.82
N GLU A 272 7.66 -8.70 5.83
CA GLU A 272 9.05 -8.85 6.27
C GLU A 272 10.02 -7.95 5.50
N CYS A 273 9.87 -7.85 4.17
CA CYS A 273 10.69 -6.97 3.35
C CYS A 273 10.49 -5.49 3.68
N MET A 274 9.29 -5.09 4.10
CA MET A 274 9.01 -3.72 4.55
C MET A 274 9.58 -3.47 5.96
N ARG A 275 9.49 -4.47 6.83
CA ARG A 275 10.00 -4.40 8.19
C ARG A 275 11.50 -4.13 8.25
N VAL A 276 12.28 -4.71 7.35
CA VAL A 276 13.74 -4.53 7.29
C VAL A 276 14.19 -3.37 6.41
N CYS A 277 13.28 -2.74 5.66
CA CYS A 277 13.62 -1.63 4.77
C CYS A 277 14.19 -0.44 5.57
N PRO A 278 15.38 0.07 5.23
CA PRO A 278 16.00 1.18 5.96
C PRO A 278 15.38 2.55 5.62
N VAL A 279 14.66 2.66 4.49
CA VAL A 279 14.05 3.94 4.06
C VAL A 279 13.01 4.40 5.08
N GLY A 280 13.10 5.64 5.52
CA GLY A 280 12.16 6.25 6.45
C GLY A 280 12.29 5.78 7.91
N LYS A 281 13.29 4.98 8.25
CA LYS A 281 13.48 4.43 9.62
C LYS A 281 14.34 5.27 10.54
N VAL A 282 14.55 6.54 10.22
CA VAL A 282 15.26 7.44 11.13
C VAL A 282 14.39 7.71 12.35
N MET A 283 14.64 6.98 13.44
CA MET A 283 14.02 7.26 14.73
C MET A 283 14.67 8.52 15.31
N LYS A 284 13.88 9.56 15.57
CA LYS A 284 14.31 10.58 16.51
C LYS A 284 14.27 9.95 17.90
N LYS A 285 15.45 9.86 18.53
CA LYS A 285 15.56 9.45 19.93
C LYS A 285 14.87 10.46 20.83
#